data_b0bd26d17811ec503b64b343bc6c139e
#
_entry.id   b0bd26d17811ec503b64b343bc6c139e
#
_cell.length_a   1.000
_cell.length_b   1.000
_cell.length_c   1.000
_cell.angle_alpha   90.00
_cell.angle_beta   90.00
_cell.angle_gamma   90.00
#
_symmetry.space_group_name_H-M   'P 1'
#
loop_
_entity.id
_entity.type
_entity.pdbx_description
1 polymer ?
#
loop_
_entity_poly.entity_id
_entity_poly.type
_entity_poly.pdbx_seq_one_letter_code
_entity_poly.pdbx_strand_id
1 'polypeptide(L)'
;DEFYSINLAEEVKRGMTEKAKRGGVLSIPGFGYKVENGEYVIVPEEAEIIRKVFNDYLNKKGFLTIAKELNAMGIKTHRNCKIENRTIDYWLHNMLYIGKICWSPNGKRSRNYNLEDMIISDGHHEPIIDMETWDKTQERLVKQKEKYGKYYNSDRKDLSHWLTGILRCEKCGKVLSYQGGYFGCSERSRGKCDGVGYIKA
;
A
#
# COMPACT_ATOMS: atom_id res chain seq x y z
N ASP A 1 -21.88 -0.78 31.50
CA ASP A 1 -20.58 -0.55 30.84
C ASP A 1 -20.61 -0.79 29.32
N GLU A 2 -21.31 -1.82 28.85
CA GLU A 2 -21.39 -2.17 27.41
C GLU A 2 -22.13 -1.11 26.59
N PHE A 3 -23.24 -0.58 27.07
CA PHE A 3 -23.99 0.51 26.44
C PHE A 3 -23.17 1.80 26.30
N TYR A 4 -22.36 2.11 27.29
CA TYR A 4 -21.50 3.30 27.25
C TYR A 4 -20.42 3.18 26.15
N SER A 5 -19.81 2.02 26.01
CA SER A 5 -18.77 1.78 24.99
C SER A 5 -19.33 1.83 23.58
N ILE A 6 -20.55 1.33 23.36
CA ILE A 6 -21.24 1.39 22.07
C ILE A 6 -21.58 2.83 21.69
N ASN A 7 -22.18 3.58 22.59
CA ASN A 7 -22.53 4.99 22.36
C ASN A 7 -21.27 5.84 22.06
N LEU A 8 -20.19 5.64 22.83
CA LEU A 8 -18.93 6.35 22.60
C LEU A 8 -18.35 6.03 21.21
N ALA A 9 -18.39 4.77 20.78
CA ALA A 9 -17.91 4.35 19.47
C ALA A 9 -18.71 5.02 18.33
N GLU A 10 -20.04 5.13 18.48
CA GLU A 10 -20.92 5.80 17.53
C GLU A 10 -20.65 7.33 17.46
N GLU A 11 -20.47 7.96 18.61
CA GLU A 11 -20.13 9.39 18.70
C GLU A 11 -18.79 9.69 18.03
N VAL A 12 -17.75 8.89 18.31
CA VAL A 12 -16.44 9.00 17.67
C VAL A 12 -16.56 8.81 16.16
N LYS A 13 -17.31 7.80 15.72
CA LYS A 13 -17.55 7.52 14.29
C LYS A 13 -18.25 8.71 13.62
N ARG A 14 -19.25 9.30 14.26
CA ARG A 14 -19.96 10.48 13.77
C ARG A 14 -19.02 11.67 13.66
N GLY A 15 -18.25 11.97 14.70
CA GLY A 15 -17.28 13.06 14.70
C GLY A 15 -16.20 12.92 13.61
N MET A 16 -15.67 11.71 13.43
CA MET A 16 -14.70 11.42 12.36
C MET A 16 -15.33 11.56 10.96
N THR A 17 -16.58 11.14 10.80
CA THR A 17 -17.33 11.30 9.56
C THR A 17 -17.55 12.76 9.19
N GLU A 18 -17.95 13.59 10.14
CA GLU A 18 -18.12 15.04 9.94
C GLU A 18 -16.78 15.71 9.60
N LYS A 19 -15.71 15.33 10.31
CA LYS A 19 -14.37 15.83 10.02
C LYS A 19 -13.90 15.44 8.62
N ALA A 20 -14.20 14.20 8.20
CA ALA A 20 -13.93 13.74 6.83
C ALA A 20 -14.63 14.59 5.78
N LYS A 21 -15.94 14.81 5.94
CA LYS A 21 -16.75 15.65 5.02
C LYS A 21 -16.22 17.06 4.88
N ARG A 22 -15.60 17.60 5.94
CA ARG A 22 -14.99 18.95 5.96
C ARG A 22 -13.54 18.95 5.44
N GLY A 23 -13.01 17.84 4.92
CA GLY A 23 -11.64 17.75 4.42
C GLY A 23 -10.56 17.79 5.49
N GLY A 24 -10.91 17.56 6.76
CA GLY A 24 -9.96 17.62 7.87
C GLY A 24 -9.05 16.40 7.99
N VAL A 25 -7.94 16.54 8.70
CA VAL A 25 -6.97 15.46 8.96
C VAL A 25 -7.60 14.35 9.81
N LEU A 26 -7.64 13.13 9.30
CA LEU A 26 -8.27 11.98 9.95
C LEU A 26 -7.29 10.96 10.52
N SER A 27 -6.10 10.89 9.98
CA SER A 27 -5.15 9.83 10.30
C SER A 27 -3.72 10.32 10.27
N ILE A 28 -2.80 9.43 10.69
CA ILE A 28 -1.37 9.61 10.51
C ILE A 28 -1.11 9.88 9.01
N PRO A 29 -0.29 10.88 8.68
CA PRO A 29 -0.02 11.25 7.30
C PRO A 29 0.63 10.10 6.54
N GLY A 30 0.27 9.97 5.27
CA GLY A 30 1.00 9.12 4.34
C GLY A 30 2.40 9.66 4.09
N PHE A 31 3.29 8.83 3.57
CA PHE A 31 4.61 9.25 3.12
C PHE A 31 4.47 10.40 2.13
N GLY A 32 5.27 11.44 2.26
CA GLY A 32 5.13 12.70 1.50
C GLY A 32 4.45 13.84 2.26
N TYR A 33 3.80 13.54 3.38
CA TYR A 33 3.14 14.55 4.21
C TYR A 33 3.49 14.39 5.69
N LYS A 34 3.44 15.50 6.42
CA LYS A 34 3.41 15.56 7.88
C LYS A 34 2.15 16.31 8.33
N VAL A 35 1.80 16.21 9.60
CA VAL A 35 0.72 17.01 10.19
C VAL A 35 1.33 18.17 11.00
N GLU A 36 0.98 19.38 10.64
CA GLU A 36 1.33 20.60 11.38
C GLU A 36 0.05 21.44 11.56
N ASN A 37 -0.19 21.93 12.76
CA ASN A 37 -1.35 22.74 13.12
C ASN A 37 -2.70 22.13 12.71
N GLY A 38 -2.78 20.79 12.67
CA GLY A 38 -4.00 20.07 12.29
C GLY A 38 -4.24 19.97 10.78
N GLU A 39 -3.27 20.30 9.95
CA GLU A 39 -3.32 20.21 8.49
C GLU A 39 -2.19 19.32 7.94
N TYR A 40 -2.40 18.75 6.76
CA TYR A 40 -1.34 18.04 6.04
C TYR A 40 -0.44 19.02 5.32
N VAL A 41 0.86 18.95 5.61
CA VAL A 41 1.90 19.78 5.00
C VAL A 41 2.85 18.87 4.22
N ILE A 42 3.23 19.27 3.01
CA ILE A 42 4.16 18.52 2.16
C ILE A 42 5.55 18.48 2.81
N VAL A 43 6.15 17.29 2.80
CA VAL A 43 7.59 17.09 3.07
C VAL A 43 8.29 17.00 1.71
N PRO A 44 9.05 18.02 1.29
CA PRO A 44 9.57 18.12 -0.08
C PRO A 44 10.36 16.90 -0.53
N GLU A 45 11.27 16.39 0.32
CA GLU A 45 12.10 15.24 0.00
C GLU A 45 11.28 13.97 -0.24
N GLU A 46 10.26 13.74 0.60
CA GLU A 46 9.37 12.59 0.45
C GLU A 46 8.42 12.75 -0.74
N ALA A 47 7.97 13.98 -1.01
CA ALA A 47 7.11 14.28 -2.14
C ALA A 47 7.82 14.01 -3.49
N GLU A 48 9.10 14.31 -3.59
CA GLU A 48 9.90 13.96 -4.78
C GLU A 48 9.97 12.43 -4.98
N ILE A 49 10.09 11.68 -3.90
CA ILE A 49 10.06 10.21 -3.98
C ILE A 49 8.70 9.73 -4.48
N ILE A 50 7.59 10.29 -4.00
CA ILE A 50 6.25 9.94 -4.49
C ILE A 50 6.11 10.27 -5.97
N ARG A 51 6.51 11.46 -6.42
CA ARG A 51 6.51 11.82 -7.86
C ARG A 51 7.34 10.83 -8.68
N LYS A 52 8.52 10.47 -8.19
CA LYS A 52 9.37 9.46 -8.84
C LYS A 52 8.64 8.11 -8.94
N VAL A 53 7.96 7.64 -7.90
CA VAL A 53 7.22 6.37 -7.91
C VAL A 53 6.13 6.36 -8.98
N PHE A 54 5.34 7.43 -9.09
CA PHE A 54 4.32 7.56 -10.12
C PHE A 54 4.93 7.56 -11.53
N ASN A 55 5.98 8.33 -11.76
CA ASN A 55 6.69 8.38 -13.05
C ASN A 55 7.31 7.02 -13.42
N ASP A 56 8.00 6.38 -12.48
CA ASP A 56 8.60 5.05 -12.71
C ASP A 56 7.52 4.01 -13.06
N TYR A 57 6.38 4.08 -12.38
CA TYR A 57 5.26 3.21 -12.69
C TYR A 57 4.71 3.48 -14.09
N LEU A 58 4.49 4.74 -14.49
CA LEU A 58 4.04 5.10 -15.85
C LEU A 58 5.07 4.69 -16.92
N ASN A 59 6.36 4.70 -16.59
CA ASN A 59 7.45 4.19 -17.43
C ASN A 59 7.56 2.66 -17.43
N LYS A 60 6.48 1.96 -17.07
CA LYS A 60 6.33 0.50 -17.14
C LYS A 60 7.18 -0.31 -16.13
N LYS A 61 7.78 0.31 -15.12
CA LYS A 61 8.39 -0.43 -14.02
C LYS A 61 7.31 -1.15 -13.18
N GLY A 62 7.65 -2.35 -12.70
CA GLY A 62 6.79 -3.10 -11.76
C GLY A 62 6.99 -2.65 -10.31
N PHE A 63 6.01 -2.90 -9.46
CA PHE A 63 6.05 -2.52 -8.03
C PHE A 63 7.28 -3.06 -7.31
N LEU A 64 7.69 -4.31 -7.61
CA LEU A 64 8.86 -4.93 -7.00
C LEU A 64 10.16 -4.22 -7.41
N THR A 65 10.29 -3.83 -8.67
CA THR A 65 11.46 -3.12 -9.19
C THR A 65 11.58 -1.76 -8.52
N ILE A 66 10.49 -0.99 -8.48
CA ILE A 66 10.44 0.32 -7.82
C ILE A 66 10.81 0.18 -6.33
N ALA A 67 10.23 -0.79 -5.62
CA ALA A 67 10.55 -1.02 -4.21
C ALA A 67 12.03 -1.35 -3.98
N LYS A 68 12.64 -2.16 -4.85
CA LYS A 68 14.08 -2.48 -4.77
C LYS A 68 14.97 -1.27 -5.02
N GLU A 69 14.65 -0.46 -6.02
CA GLU A 69 15.39 0.78 -6.32
C GLU A 69 15.35 1.74 -5.12
N LEU A 70 14.17 1.97 -4.53
CA LEU A 70 14.02 2.81 -3.34
C LEU A 70 14.80 2.26 -2.14
N ASN A 71 14.77 0.96 -1.92
CA ASN A 71 15.55 0.31 -0.86
C ASN A 71 17.06 0.43 -1.09
N ALA A 72 17.52 0.35 -2.34
CA ALA A 72 18.94 0.55 -2.70
C ALA A 72 19.39 1.99 -2.45
N MET A 73 18.48 2.97 -2.61
CA MET A 73 18.71 4.38 -2.25
C MET A 73 18.67 4.63 -0.72
N GLY A 74 18.41 3.61 0.09
CA GLY A 74 18.32 3.72 1.54
C GLY A 74 17.00 4.29 2.06
N ILE A 75 15.98 4.47 1.20
CA ILE A 75 14.69 5.03 1.57
C ILE A 75 13.89 4.02 2.40
N LYS A 76 13.27 4.52 3.46
CA LYS A 76 12.48 3.73 4.40
C LYS A 76 11.13 4.39 4.65
N THR A 77 10.16 3.62 5.09
CA THR A 77 8.87 4.13 5.57
C THR A 77 9.04 4.92 6.88
N HIS A 78 8.03 5.72 7.30
CA HIS A 78 8.01 6.41 8.59
C HIS A 78 8.23 5.47 9.79
N ARG A 79 7.96 4.17 9.63
CA ARG A 79 8.23 3.13 10.65
C ARG A 79 9.64 2.54 10.56
N ASN A 80 10.54 3.18 9.81
CA ASN A 80 11.91 2.71 9.57
C ASN A 80 12.00 1.31 8.92
N CYS A 81 10.95 0.89 8.20
CA CYS A 81 10.91 -0.39 7.49
C CYS A 81 11.30 -0.22 6.02
N LYS A 82 11.87 -1.27 5.43
CA LYS A 82 12.10 -1.36 3.98
C LYS A 82 10.78 -1.24 3.20
N ILE A 83 10.85 -0.60 2.04
CA ILE A 83 9.73 -0.46 1.11
C ILE A 83 9.39 -1.83 0.50
N GLU A 84 8.13 -2.20 0.54
CA GLU A 84 7.60 -3.42 -0.08
C GLU A 84 6.85 -3.09 -1.38
N ASN A 85 6.66 -4.09 -2.23
CA ASN A 85 5.79 -3.97 -3.41
C ASN A 85 4.36 -3.53 -3.04
N ARG A 86 3.84 -3.97 -1.88
CA ARG A 86 2.54 -3.55 -1.34
C ARG A 86 2.51 -2.09 -0.91
N THR A 87 3.64 -1.53 -0.50
CA THR A 87 3.75 -0.11 -0.16
C THR A 87 3.60 0.73 -1.41
N ILE A 88 4.22 0.31 -2.52
CA ILE A 88 4.08 0.96 -3.81
C ILE A 88 2.64 0.90 -4.30
N ASP A 89 2.00 -0.27 -4.24
CA ASP A 89 0.59 -0.44 -4.57
C ASP A 89 -0.31 0.51 -3.75
N TYR A 90 -0.08 0.56 -2.44
CA TYR A 90 -0.80 1.48 -1.55
C TYR A 90 -0.60 2.96 -1.93
N TRP A 91 0.62 3.38 -2.25
CA TRP A 91 0.91 4.75 -2.64
C TRP A 91 0.20 5.13 -3.94
N LEU A 92 0.21 4.25 -4.94
CA LEU A 92 -0.43 4.50 -6.24
C LEU A 92 -1.97 4.57 -6.17
N HIS A 93 -2.59 4.06 -5.09
CA HIS A 93 -4.04 4.14 -4.86
C HIS A 93 -4.43 5.19 -3.80
N ASN A 94 -3.46 5.88 -3.20
CA ASN A 94 -3.77 6.80 -2.10
C ASN A 94 -4.19 8.18 -2.62
N MET A 95 -5.49 8.45 -2.57
CA MET A 95 -6.08 9.70 -3.03
C MET A 95 -5.60 10.95 -2.26
N LEU A 96 -4.90 10.78 -1.12
CA LEU A 96 -4.29 11.89 -0.41
C LEU A 96 -3.33 12.67 -1.33
N TYR A 97 -2.64 11.98 -2.24
CA TYR A 97 -1.69 12.61 -3.15
C TYR A 97 -2.31 13.54 -4.21
N ILE A 98 -3.61 13.44 -4.43
CA ILE A 98 -4.38 14.35 -5.29
C ILE A 98 -5.27 15.32 -4.50
N GLY A 99 -4.96 15.54 -3.22
CA GLY A 99 -5.69 16.49 -2.38
C GLY A 99 -7.03 16.00 -1.87
N LYS A 100 -7.31 14.68 -1.88
CA LYS A 100 -8.57 14.13 -1.42
C LYS A 100 -8.43 13.37 -0.10
N ILE A 101 -9.45 13.51 0.75
CA ILE A 101 -9.57 12.78 2.01
C ILE A 101 -10.53 11.62 1.81
N CYS A 102 -10.11 10.42 2.20
CA CYS A 102 -10.92 9.21 2.13
C CYS A 102 -11.19 8.65 3.52
N TRP A 103 -12.45 8.44 3.85
CA TRP A 103 -12.89 7.88 5.12
C TRP A 103 -13.85 6.72 4.93
N SER A 104 -13.59 5.60 5.60
CA SER A 104 -14.51 4.46 5.66
C SER A 104 -15.14 4.37 7.05
N PRO A 105 -16.42 4.72 7.24
CA PRO A 105 -17.09 4.66 8.53
C PRO A 105 -17.13 3.26 9.15
N ASN A 106 -17.09 2.21 8.32
CA ASN A 106 -17.18 0.82 8.76
C ASN A 106 -15.82 0.17 9.04
N GLY A 107 -14.73 0.93 9.02
CA GLY A 107 -13.38 0.48 9.36
C GLY A 107 -12.77 -0.56 8.41
N LYS A 108 -13.54 -1.04 7.43
CA LYS A 108 -13.07 -2.00 6.44
C LYS A 108 -12.25 -1.28 5.38
N ARG A 109 -10.98 -1.09 5.65
CA ARG A 109 -10.01 -0.80 4.58
C ARG A 109 -9.93 -2.04 3.69
N SER A 110 -10.84 -2.13 2.73
CA SER A 110 -10.78 -3.17 1.74
C SER A 110 -9.51 -2.99 0.92
N ARG A 111 -8.70 -4.03 0.83
CA ARG A 111 -7.56 -4.07 -0.13
C ARG A 111 -8.02 -3.96 -1.59
N ASN A 112 -9.31 -4.06 -1.81
CA ASN A 112 -9.91 -3.99 -3.14
C ASN A 112 -10.17 -2.55 -3.59
N TYR A 113 -9.80 -1.54 -2.77
CA TYR A 113 -10.03 -0.12 -3.07
C TYR A 113 -11.47 0.16 -3.55
N ASN A 114 -12.44 -0.59 -3.00
CA ASN A 114 -13.84 -0.36 -3.30
C ASN A 114 -14.27 0.96 -2.67
N LEU A 115 -14.66 1.91 -3.51
CA LEU A 115 -15.00 3.27 -3.11
C LEU A 115 -16.49 3.43 -2.72
N GLU A 116 -17.32 2.41 -2.94
CA GLU A 116 -18.79 2.48 -2.75
C GLU A 116 -19.18 2.84 -1.31
N ASP A 117 -18.41 2.39 -0.31
CA ASP A 117 -18.66 2.65 1.10
C ASP A 117 -17.75 3.76 1.68
N MET A 118 -17.03 4.49 0.84
CA MET A 118 -16.08 5.49 1.28
C MET A 118 -16.65 6.91 1.10
N ILE A 119 -16.45 7.73 2.11
CA ILE A 119 -16.67 9.17 2.02
C ILE A 119 -15.39 9.78 1.46
N ILE A 120 -15.52 10.42 0.30
CA ILE A 120 -14.43 11.11 -0.38
C ILE A 120 -14.78 12.59 -0.39
N SER A 121 -13.86 13.42 0.08
CA SER A 121 -14.02 14.88 0.12
C SER A 121 -12.73 15.56 -0.33
N ASP A 122 -12.83 16.82 -0.71
CA ASP A 122 -11.67 17.64 -0.98
C ASP A 122 -10.96 17.97 0.34
N GLY A 123 -9.67 17.71 0.40
CA GLY A 123 -8.81 18.10 1.51
C GLY A 123 -8.35 19.55 1.35
N HIS A 124 -7.87 20.16 2.44
CA HIS A 124 -7.32 21.52 2.42
C HIS A 124 -5.84 21.55 2.05
N HIS A 125 -5.22 20.37 1.88
CA HIS A 125 -3.79 20.25 1.62
C HIS A 125 -3.45 20.31 0.13
N GLU A 126 -2.24 20.78 -0.14
CA GLU A 126 -1.70 20.83 -1.50
C GLU A 126 -1.46 19.41 -2.04
N PRO A 127 -1.89 19.09 -3.29
CA PRO A 127 -1.64 17.80 -3.90
C PRO A 127 -0.16 17.66 -4.32
N ILE A 128 0.39 16.45 -4.15
CA ILE A 128 1.75 16.10 -4.64
C ILE A 128 1.70 15.69 -6.10
N ILE A 129 0.61 15.07 -6.54
CA ILE A 129 0.41 14.52 -7.88
C ILE A 129 -0.73 15.25 -8.56
N ASP A 130 -0.54 15.64 -9.81
CA ASP A 130 -1.58 16.22 -10.64
C ASP A 130 -2.60 15.16 -11.11
N MET A 131 -3.81 15.61 -11.47
CA MET A 131 -4.90 14.73 -11.88
C MET A 131 -4.58 13.94 -13.15
N GLU A 132 -3.84 14.52 -14.09
CA GLU A 132 -3.50 13.83 -15.34
C GLU A 132 -2.59 12.63 -15.09
N THR A 133 -1.55 12.81 -14.26
CA THR A 133 -0.64 11.73 -13.83
C THR A 133 -1.39 10.67 -13.04
N TRP A 134 -2.32 11.07 -12.17
CA TRP A 134 -3.17 10.16 -11.42
C TRP A 134 -4.04 9.32 -12.34
N ASP A 135 -4.80 9.93 -13.24
CA ASP A 135 -5.73 9.23 -14.12
C ASP A 135 -5.01 8.20 -15.02
N LYS A 136 -3.87 8.59 -15.61
CA LYS A 136 -3.01 7.66 -16.37
C LYS A 136 -2.54 6.48 -15.52
N THR A 137 -2.24 6.75 -14.25
CA THR A 137 -1.80 5.70 -13.31
C THR A 137 -2.94 4.74 -13.00
N GLN A 138 -4.15 5.24 -12.72
CA GLN A 138 -5.32 4.41 -12.44
C GLN A 138 -5.72 3.58 -13.67
N GLU A 139 -5.73 4.16 -14.85
CA GLU A 139 -6.01 3.44 -16.10
C GLU A 139 -5.04 2.26 -16.29
N ARG A 140 -3.75 2.48 -16.02
CA ARG A 140 -2.76 1.42 -16.11
C ARG A 140 -2.96 0.34 -15.04
N LEU A 141 -3.32 0.70 -13.80
CA LEU A 141 -3.62 -0.25 -12.72
C LEU A 141 -4.80 -1.15 -13.09
N VAL A 142 -5.87 -0.59 -13.65
CA VAL A 142 -7.03 -1.34 -14.12
C VAL A 142 -6.63 -2.32 -15.24
N LYS A 143 -5.93 -1.85 -16.27
CA LYS A 143 -5.45 -2.71 -17.37
C LYS A 143 -4.57 -3.87 -16.87
N GLN A 144 -3.71 -3.61 -15.89
CA GLN A 144 -2.89 -4.68 -15.29
C GLN A 144 -3.72 -5.68 -14.50
N LYS A 145 -4.70 -5.22 -13.72
CA LYS A 145 -5.61 -6.08 -12.97
C LYS A 145 -6.42 -6.97 -13.91
N GLU A 146 -6.92 -6.46 -15.01
CA GLU A 146 -7.64 -7.23 -16.04
C GLU A 146 -6.75 -8.29 -16.70
N LYS A 147 -5.51 -7.92 -17.02
CA LYS A 147 -4.55 -8.82 -17.67
C LYS A 147 -4.08 -9.95 -16.75
N TYR A 148 -3.82 -9.68 -15.48
CA TYR A 148 -3.19 -10.63 -14.57
C TYR A 148 -4.13 -11.14 -13.47
N GLY A 149 -5.27 -10.49 -13.22
CA GLY A 149 -6.21 -10.86 -12.16
C GLY A 149 -6.81 -12.25 -12.31
N LYS A 150 -6.93 -12.75 -13.53
CA LYS A 150 -7.43 -14.10 -13.82
C LYS A 150 -6.56 -15.23 -13.24
N TYR A 151 -5.27 -14.97 -12.98
CA TYR A 151 -4.35 -15.95 -12.41
C TYR A 151 -4.43 -16.07 -10.87
N TYR A 152 -5.18 -15.17 -10.20
CA TYR A 152 -5.27 -15.14 -8.74
C TYR A 152 -6.37 -16.04 -8.16
N ASN A 153 -7.29 -16.52 -8.98
CA ASN A 153 -8.46 -17.35 -8.59
C ASN A 153 -8.28 -18.84 -8.88
N SER A 154 -7.08 -19.34 -9.05
CA SER A 154 -6.90 -20.80 -9.09
C SER A 154 -7.13 -21.35 -7.68
N ASP A 155 -8.02 -22.34 -7.58
CA ASP A 155 -8.20 -23.17 -6.38
C ASP A 155 -6.84 -23.71 -5.95
N ARG A 156 -6.23 -23.01 -5.01
CA ARG A 156 -4.99 -23.46 -4.39
C ARG A 156 -5.34 -24.62 -3.48
N LYS A 157 -5.28 -25.83 -4.01
CA LYS A 157 -5.21 -27.02 -3.17
C LYS A 157 -3.99 -26.83 -2.26
N ASP A 158 -4.17 -27.05 -0.96
CA ASP A 158 -3.08 -27.00 0.01
C ASP A 158 -2.02 -28.04 -0.37
N LEU A 159 -1.03 -27.57 -1.11
CA LEU A 159 0.14 -28.36 -1.46
C LEU A 159 1.15 -28.14 -0.33
N SER A 160 1.03 -28.90 0.75
CA SER A 160 2.09 -28.95 1.75
C SER A 160 3.17 -29.91 1.29
N HIS A 161 4.41 -29.46 1.31
CA HIS A 161 5.59 -30.28 1.07
C HIS A 161 6.27 -30.58 2.40
N TRP A 162 6.85 -31.78 2.57
CA TRP A 162 7.45 -32.22 3.83
C TRP A 162 8.59 -31.31 4.33
N LEU A 163 9.28 -30.60 3.40
CA LEU A 163 10.30 -29.58 3.74
C LEU A 163 9.71 -28.21 4.14
N THR A 164 8.40 -28.05 4.12
CA THR A 164 7.75 -26.77 4.50
C THR A 164 8.06 -26.46 5.96
N GLY A 165 8.57 -25.26 6.22
CA GLY A 165 8.98 -24.82 7.55
C GLY A 165 10.44 -25.11 7.91
N ILE A 166 11.11 -26.01 7.16
CA ILE A 166 12.50 -26.43 7.45
C ILE A 166 13.51 -25.57 6.67
N LEU A 167 13.29 -25.39 5.36
CA LEU A 167 14.21 -24.65 4.52
C LEU A 167 14.22 -23.16 4.84
N ARG A 168 15.43 -22.59 4.93
CA ARG A 168 15.62 -21.18 5.23
C ARG A 168 16.43 -20.48 4.14
N CYS A 169 16.13 -19.22 3.92
CA CYS A 169 16.89 -18.36 3.02
C CYS A 169 18.27 -18.05 3.63
N GLU A 170 19.34 -18.31 2.91
CA GLU A 170 20.72 -18.05 3.35
C GLU A 170 21.00 -16.58 3.65
N LYS A 171 20.32 -15.65 2.95
CA LYS A 171 20.53 -14.19 3.08
C LYS A 171 19.76 -13.56 4.24
N CYS A 172 18.50 -13.95 4.45
CA CYS A 172 17.64 -13.29 5.46
C CYS A 172 17.17 -14.22 6.58
N GLY A 173 17.54 -15.50 6.56
CA GLY A 173 17.16 -16.49 7.58
C GLY A 173 15.69 -16.88 7.63
N LYS A 174 14.83 -16.22 6.85
CA LYS A 174 13.39 -16.52 6.81
C LYS A 174 13.13 -17.89 6.18
N VAL A 175 12.08 -18.54 6.67
CA VAL A 175 11.59 -19.79 6.11
C VAL A 175 11.17 -19.58 4.66
N LEU A 176 11.55 -20.52 3.79
CA LEU A 176 11.14 -20.52 2.38
C LEU A 176 9.67 -20.96 2.28
N SER A 177 8.89 -20.28 1.46
CA SER A 177 7.50 -20.63 1.16
C SER A 177 7.46 -21.64 0.00
N TYR A 178 6.64 -22.69 0.14
CA TYR A 178 6.38 -23.63 -0.92
C TYR A 178 5.19 -23.18 -1.78
N GLN A 179 5.36 -23.13 -3.09
CA GLN A 179 4.30 -22.80 -4.05
C GLN A 179 4.53 -23.51 -5.37
N GLY A 180 3.54 -24.32 -5.82
CA GLY A 180 3.53 -24.90 -7.16
C GLY A 180 4.76 -25.76 -7.51
N GLY A 181 5.30 -26.51 -6.59
CA GLY A 181 6.48 -27.36 -6.80
C GLY A 181 7.83 -26.64 -6.60
N TYR A 182 7.80 -25.42 -6.06
CA TYR A 182 9.02 -24.64 -5.82
C TYR A 182 9.05 -24.06 -4.42
N PHE A 183 10.25 -23.93 -3.86
CA PHE A 183 10.54 -23.16 -2.65
C PHE A 183 11.09 -21.79 -3.03
N GLY A 184 10.60 -20.73 -2.39
CA GLY A 184 11.06 -19.37 -2.65
C GLY A 184 11.10 -18.51 -1.40
N CYS A 185 11.99 -17.54 -1.38
CA CYS A 185 12.08 -16.57 -0.30
C CYS A 185 10.95 -15.53 -0.41
N SER A 186 10.03 -15.50 0.54
CA SER A 186 8.92 -14.54 0.58
C SER A 186 9.39 -13.08 0.72
N GLU A 187 10.51 -12.85 1.40
CA GLU A 187 11.10 -11.50 1.51
C GLU A 187 11.68 -11.01 0.18
N ARG A 188 12.14 -11.94 -0.68
CA ARG A 188 12.57 -11.60 -2.05
C ARG A 188 11.41 -11.13 -2.90
N SER A 189 10.27 -11.82 -2.84
CA SER A 189 9.07 -11.42 -3.58
C SER A 189 8.48 -10.08 -3.10
N ARG A 190 8.86 -9.65 -1.89
CA ARG A 190 8.48 -8.35 -1.32
C ARG A 190 9.50 -7.23 -1.59
N GLY A 191 10.65 -7.54 -2.19
CA GLY A 191 11.71 -6.56 -2.45
C GLY A 191 12.67 -6.31 -1.27
N LYS A 192 12.60 -7.12 -0.21
CA LYS A 192 13.40 -6.95 1.02
C LYS A 192 14.67 -7.79 1.08
N CYS A 193 14.80 -8.78 0.21
CA CYS A 193 15.91 -9.73 0.20
C CYS A 193 16.32 -10.07 -1.23
N ASP A 194 17.61 -10.21 -1.45
CA ASP A 194 18.20 -10.65 -2.72
C ASP A 194 18.67 -12.13 -2.68
N GLY A 195 18.24 -12.87 -1.66
CA GLY A 195 18.55 -14.28 -1.49
C GLY A 195 17.89 -15.19 -2.52
N VAL A 196 17.70 -16.45 -2.14
CA VAL A 196 17.19 -17.51 -3.01
C VAL A 196 15.94 -17.12 -3.78
N GLY A 197 15.97 -17.32 -5.11
CA GLY A 197 14.81 -17.17 -5.99
C GLY A 197 13.83 -18.33 -5.80
N TYR A 198 13.63 -19.12 -6.84
CA TYR A 198 12.82 -20.34 -6.79
C TYR A 198 13.73 -21.56 -6.95
N ILE A 199 13.63 -22.50 -6.01
CA ILE A 199 14.27 -23.80 -6.03
C ILE A 199 13.18 -24.83 -6.30
N LYS A 200 13.38 -25.72 -7.26
CA LYS A 200 12.46 -26.83 -7.50
C LYS A 200 12.50 -27.79 -6.29
N ALA A 201 11.34 -28.23 -5.84
CA ALA A 201 11.18 -29.16 -4.74
C ALA A 201 11.61 -30.58 -5.10
#